data_4c72110f6ae48622aa82155d3b71bbf0
#
_entry.id   4c72110f6ae48622aa82155d3b71bbf0
#
_cell.length_a   1.000
_cell.length_b   1.000
_cell.length_c   1.000
_cell.angle_alpha   90.00
_cell.angle_beta   90.00
_cell.angle_gamma   90.00
#
_symmetry.space_group_name_H-M   'P 1'
#
loop_
_entity.id
_entity.type
_entity.pdbx_description
1 polymer ?
#
loop_
_entity_poly.entity_id
_entity_poly.type
_entity_poly.pdbx_seq_one_letter_code
_entity_poly.pdbx_strand_id
1 'polypeptide(L)'
;MNKLFYSILFTLSLLTINVSAEPQPTQLTLPRFATLRAIKANLHVGPGPNYPINWVLLRPGMPLEIIAEFDTWRQVRDWQGTEGWIHKSLLKGKRSFWTLSKTQELKDKPDEKAKTIAFVEAAVIGILHECQAKWCRVEMKSSHETNKNKNYKGWLPRQAIWGIYPHENKL
;
A
#
# COMPACT_ATOMS: atom_id res chain seq x y z
N MET A 1 38.44 -62.47 -44.68
CA MET A 1 37.95 -61.08 -45.01
C MET A 1 37.03 -60.69 -43.82
N ASN A 2 37.62 -60.10 -42.79
CA ASN A 2 36.88 -59.69 -41.59
C ASN A 2 36.57 -58.21 -41.65
N LYS A 3 35.26 -57.87 -41.71
CA LYS A 3 34.81 -56.49 -41.62
C LYS A 3 34.51 -56.16 -40.18
N LEU A 4 35.34 -55.31 -39.57
CA LEU A 4 35.07 -54.69 -38.25
C LEU A 4 34.05 -53.58 -38.44
N PHE A 5 32.88 -53.71 -37.83
CA PHE A 5 31.91 -52.62 -37.67
C PHE A 5 32.28 -51.84 -36.41
N TYR A 6 32.75 -50.60 -36.57
CA TYR A 6 32.87 -49.60 -35.48
C TYR A 6 31.52 -48.95 -35.24
N SER A 7 30.89 -49.27 -34.14
CA SER A 7 29.69 -48.61 -33.65
C SER A 7 30.11 -47.35 -32.87
N ILE A 8 29.89 -46.18 -33.45
CA ILE A 8 30.12 -44.89 -32.80
C ILE A 8 28.88 -44.59 -31.94
N LEU A 9 29.02 -44.76 -30.59
CA LEU A 9 28.02 -44.27 -29.61
C LEU A 9 28.14 -42.74 -29.53
N PHE A 10 27.15 -42.05 -30.09
CA PHE A 10 27.01 -40.62 -29.94
C PHE A 10 26.28 -40.33 -28.63
N THR A 11 27.01 -40.00 -27.56
CA THR A 11 26.43 -39.59 -26.25
C THR A 11 25.91 -38.18 -26.36
N LEU A 12 24.57 -38.04 -26.49
CA LEU A 12 23.88 -36.74 -26.46
C LEU A 12 23.89 -36.21 -25.04
N SER A 13 24.80 -35.28 -24.73
CA SER A 13 24.86 -34.56 -23.45
C SER A 13 23.71 -33.55 -23.40
N LEU A 14 22.67 -33.85 -22.61
CA LEU A 14 21.58 -32.92 -22.29
C LEU A 14 22.11 -31.82 -21.33
N LEU A 15 22.42 -30.65 -21.90
CA LEU A 15 22.65 -29.43 -21.13
C LEU A 15 21.32 -28.98 -20.52
N THR A 16 21.17 -29.19 -19.21
CA THR A 16 20.06 -28.63 -18.44
C THR A 16 20.28 -27.13 -18.28
N ILE A 17 19.53 -26.32 -19.04
CA ILE A 17 19.49 -24.88 -18.85
C ILE A 17 18.66 -24.61 -17.59
N ASN A 18 19.32 -24.21 -16.51
CA ASN A 18 18.65 -23.67 -15.35
C ASN A 18 18.09 -22.29 -15.69
N VAL A 19 16.84 -22.23 -16.11
CA VAL A 19 16.11 -20.97 -16.25
C VAL A 19 15.78 -20.47 -14.85
N SER A 20 16.54 -19.51 -14.36
CA SER A 20 16.15 -18.75 -13.17
C SER A 20 14.88 -18.00 -13.52
N ALA A 21 13.76 -18.35 -12.86
CA ALA A 21 12.50 -17.63 -13.02
C ALA A 21 12.71 -16.18 -12.51
N GLU A 22 12.62 -15.22 -13.40
CA GLU A 22 12.60 -13.81 -13.02
C GLU A 22 11.39 -13.54 -12.12
N PRO A 23 11.54 -12.71 -11.06
CA PRO A 23 10.43 -12.32 -10.19
C PRO A 23 9.32 -11.71 -11.04
N GLN A 24 8.15 -12.35 -11.06
CA GLN A 24 7.00 -11.81 -11.81
C GLN A 24 6.41 -10.62 -11.05
N PRO A 25 6.28 -9.43 -11.68
CA PRO A 25 5.60 -8.30 -11.08
C PRO A 25 4.12 -8.65 -10.83
N THR A 26 3.52 -8.04 -9.82
CA THR A 26 2.08 -8.18 -9.64
C THR A 26 1.38 -7.56 -10.85
N GLN A 27 0.23 -8.15 -11.28
CA GLN A 27 -0.55 -7.58 -12.39
C GLN A 27 -1.33 -6.30 -11.99
N LEU A 28 -1.06 -5.77 -10.81
CA LEU A 28 -1.72 -4.58 -10.29
C LEU A 28 -1.06 -3.32 -10.82
N THR A 29 -1.89 -2.37 -11.26
CA THR A 29 -1.44 -1.07 -11.78
C THR A 29 -0.65 -0.29 -10.72
N LEU A 30 0.39 0.39 -11.17
CA LEU A 30 1.17 1.35 -10.41
C LEU A 30 0.96 2.77 -10.97
N PRO A 31 0.98 3.80 -10.11
CA PRO A 31 1.02 3.71 -8.66
C PRO A 31 -0.32 3.29 -8.06
N ARG A 32 -0.31 2.75 -6.83
CA ARG A 32 -1.53 2.39 -6.10
C ARG A 32 -1.35 2.52 -4.60
N PHE A 33 -2.45 2.71 -3.87
CA PHE A 33 -2.41 2.76 -2.43
C PHE A 33 -2.55 1.37 -1.78
N ALA A 34 -1.81 1.17 -0.70
CA ALA A 34 -1.94 0.07 0.24
C ALA A 34 -1.94 0.61 1.66
N THR A 35 -2.25 -0.24 2.63
CA THR A 35 -2.28 0.14 4.04
C THR A 35 -1.20 -0.61 4.80
N LEU A 36 -0.44 0.08 5.65
CA LEU A 36 0.51 -0.52 6.56
C LEU A 36 -0.23 -1.42 7.56
N ARG A 37 0.09 -2.71 7.56
CA ARG A 37 -0.49 -3.70 8.47
C ARG A 37 0.28 -3.81 9.78
N ALA A 38 1.60 -3.69 9.70
CA ALA A 38 2.50 -3.88 10.82
C ALA A 38 2.47 -2.70 11.81
N ILE A 39 2.71 -3.01 13.09
CA ILE A 39 2.88 -1.99 14.15
C ILE A 39 4.18 -1.23 13.95
N LYS A 40 5.22 -1.93 13.50
CA LYS A 40 6.54 -1.39 13.17
C LYS A 40 6.99 -1.94 11.82
N ALA A 41 7.47 -1.09 10.94
CA ALA A 41 8.00 -1.47 9.65
C ALA A 41 9.23 -0.64 9.29
N ASN A 42 10.29 -1.33 8.88
CA ASN A 42 11.51 -0.70 8.39
C ASN A 42 11.34 -0.36 6.90
N LEU A 43 11.72 0.84 6.52
CA LEU A 43 11.92 1.24 5.13
C LEU A 43 13.42 1.14 4.81
N HIS A 44 13.74 0.32 3.84
CA HIS A 44 15.10 0.14 3.35
C HIS A 44 15.39 1.05 2.15
N VAL A 45 16.66 1.38 1.91
CA VAL A 45 17.05 2.17 0.74
C VAL A 45 16.98 1.38 -0.57
N GLY A 46 16.84 0.05 -0.50
CA GLY A 46 16.75 -0.84 -1.65
C GLY A 46 15.86 -2.06 -1.36
N PRO A 47 15.54 -2.86 -2.40
CA PRO A 47 14.58 -3.97 -2.34
C PRO A 47 15.20 -5.24 -1.76
N GLY A 48 15.54 -5.24 -0.46
CA GLY A 48 16.10 -6.41 0.20
C GLY A 48 16.40 -6.18 1.68
N PRO A 49 16.53 -7.25 2.48
CA PRO A 49 16.79 -7.15 3.92
C PRO A 49 18.21 -6.65 4.24
N ASN A 50 19.14 -6.80 3.30
CA ASN A 50 20.54 -6.40 3.45
C ASN A 50 20.79 -4.92 3.15
N TYR A 51 19.80 -4.22 2.59
CA TYR A 51 19.91 -2.78 2.38
C TYR A 51 19.75 -2.03 3.69
N PRO A 52 20.49 -0.91 3.89
CA PRO A 52 20.36 -0.08 5.09
C PRO A 52 18.92 0.38 5.33
N ILE A 53 18.54 0.50 6.60
CA ILE A 53 17.25 1.06 7.02
C ILE A 53 17.40 2.57 7.05
N ASN A 54 16.54 3.28 6.32
CA ASN A 54 16.51 4.73 6.28
C ASN A 54 15.44 5.31 7.23
N TRP A 55 14.28 4.64 7.31
CA TRP A 55 13.16 5.08 8.12
C TRP A 55 12.48 3.92 8.84
N VAL A 56 11.78 4.22 9.93
CA VAL A 56 10.95 3.27 10.65
C VAL A 56 9.54 3.83 10.76
N LEU A 57 8.56 3.13 10.19
CA LEU A 57 7.14 3.48 10.30
C LEU A 57 6.55 2.82 11.54
N LEU A 58 5.89 3.63 12.41
CA LEU A 58 5.31 3.18 13.67
C LEU A 58 3.80 3.36 13.76
N ARG A 59 3.12 3.66 12.65
CA ARG A 59 1.67 3.93 12.63
C ARG A 59 0.91 2.88 11.79
N PRO A 60 0.42 1.79 12.42
CA PRO A 60 -0.40 0.80 11.73
C PRO A 60 -1.67 1.46 11.17
N GLY A 61 -2.08 1.01 10.00
CA GLY A 61 -3.21 1.60 9.30
C GLY A 61 -2.86 2.78 8.37
N MET A 62 -1.63 3.27 8.41
CA MET A 62 -1.16 4.37 7.55
C MET A 62 -1.29 4.00 6.06
N PRO A 63 -1.89 4.86 5.22
CA PRO A 63 -1.89 4.67 3.78
C PRO A 63 -0.50 4.95 3.21
N LEU A 64 -0.05 4.07 2.33
CA LEU A 64 1.22 4.17 1.61
C LEU A 64 0.95 4.00 0.12
N GLU A 65 1.53 4.86 -0.70
CA GLU A 65 1.48 4.74 -2.13
C GLU A 65 2.60 3.81 -2.61
N ILE A 66 2.26 2.71 -3.27
CA ILE A 66 3.24 1.82 -3.91
C ILE A 66 3.55 2.41 -5.28
N ILE A 67 4.82 2.78 -5.49
CA ILE A 67 5.30 3.42 -6.72
C ILE A 67 6.16 2.49 -7.58
N ALA A 68 6.74 1.43 -6.99
CA ALA A 68 7.47 0.40 -7.71
C ALA A 68 7.40 -0.95 -6.98
N GLU A 69 7.69 -2.02 -7.71
CA GLU A 69 7.73 -3.39 -7.20
C GLU A 69 9.00 -4.09 -7.67
N PHE A 70 9.59 -4.86 -6.78
CA PHE A 70 10.68 -5.78 -7.10
C PHE A 70 10.50 -7.03 -6.25
N ASP A 71 10.24 -8.16 -6.85
CA ASP A 71 9.95 -9.45 -6.18
C ASP A 71 8.93 -9.30 -5.03
N THR A 72 9.37 -9.55 -3.80
CA THR A 72 8.55 -9.42 -2.59
C THR A 72 8.58 -8.01 -1.98
N TRP A 73 9.33 -7.08 -2.55
CA TRP A 73 9.51 -5.72 -2.07
C TRP A 73 8.66 -4.72 -2.83
N ARG A 74 8.24 -3.68 -2.12
CA ARG A 74 7.45 -2.56 -2.63
C ARG A 74 8.15 -1.27 -2.28
N GLN A 75 8.43 -0.44 -3.28
CA GLN A 75 8.82 0.94 -3.02
C GLN A 75 7.56 1.71 -2.68
N VAL A 76 7.56 2.31 -1.52
CA VAL A 76 6.40 3.06 -1.02
C VAL A 76 6.77 4.51 -0.78
N ARG A 77 5.76 5.37 -0.85
CA ARG A 77 5.84 6.79 -0.53
C ARG A 77 4.73 7.14 0.45
N ASP A 78 5.07 7.93 1.48
CA ASP A 78 4.11 8.45 2.43
C ASP A 78 3.56 9.83 2.02
N TRP A 79 2.68 10.39 2.85
CA TRP A 79 2.04 11.69 2.62
C TRP A 79 3.01 12.89 2.68
N GLN A 80 4.21 12.73 3.22
CA GLN A 80 5.28 13.73 3.26
C GLN A 80 6.27 13.59 2.09
N GLY A 81 6.11 12.55 1.26
CA GLY A 81 7.03 12.24 0.19
C GLY A 81 8.22 11.37 0.63
N THR A 82 8.22 10.84 1.86
CA THR A 82 9.25 9.90 2.33
C THR A 82 9.15 8.59 1.55
N GLU A 83 10.23 8.16 0.92
CA GLU A 83 10.28 6.94 0.13
C GLU A 83 11.18 5.88 0.75
N GLY A 84 10.90 4.62 0.43
CA GLY A 84 11.73 3.48 0.79
C GLY A 84 11.08 2.16 0.44
N TRP A 85 11.84 1.09 0.59
CA TRP A 85 11.42 -0.26 0.26
C TRP A 85 10.94 -1.02 1.50
N ILE A 86 9.78 -1.66 1.37
CA ILE A 86 9.14 -2.45 2.42
C ILE A 86 8.74 -3.82 1.88
N HIS A 87 8.82 -4.87 2.70
CA HIS A 87 8.35 -6.19 2.31
C HIS A 87 6.81 -6.23 2.19
N LYS A 88 6.30 -6.84 1.12
CA LYS A 88 4.84 -6.88 0.80
C LYS A 88 3.98 -7.44 1.93
N SER A 89 4.50 -8.34 2.77
CA SER A 89 3.75 -8.93 3.90
C SER A 89 3.39 -7.93 4.99
N LEU A 90 4.06 -6.78 5.03
CA LEU A 90 3.78 -5.69 5.98
C LEU A 90 2.66 -4.76 5.50
N LEU A 91 2.15 -4.99 4.30
CA LEU A 91 1.07 -4.24 3.67
C LEU A 91 -0.20 -5.08 3.57
N LYS A 92 -1.33 -4.39 3.41
CA LYS A 92 -2.64 -4.99 3.10
C LYS A 92 -3.38 -4.14 2.07
N GLY A 93 -4.21 -4.78 1.23
CA GLY A 93 -4.97 -4.11 0.17
C GLY A 93 -6.16 -3.27 0.65
N LYS A 94 -6.62 -3.45 1.90
CA LYS A 94 -7.73 -2.64 2.44
C LYS A 94 -7.32 -1.17 2.46
N ARG A 95 -8.16 -0.32 1.87
CA ARG A 95 -7.86 1.11 1.75
C ARG A 95 -8.04 1.84 3.07
N SER A 96 -7.09 2.71 3.37
CA SER A 96 -7.12 3.62 4.51
C SER A 96 -6.90 5.05 4.05
N PHE A 97 -7.13 5.99 4.95
CA PHE A 97 -6.85 7.40 4.73
C PHE A 97 -6.04 7.97 5.89
N TRP A 98 -5.40 9.08 5.63
CA TRP A 98 -4.71 9.94 6.58
C TRP A 98 -5.23 11.37 6.39
N THR A 99 -5.72 12.01 7.47
CA THR A 99 -6.10 13.44 7.39
C THR A 99 -4.86 14.31 7.31
N LEU A 100 -4.81 15.20 6.33
CA LEU A 100 -3.66 16.06 6.07
C LEU A 100 -3.54 17.16 7.14
N SER A 101 -3.69 18.39 6.80
CA SER A 101 -3.57 19.54 7.71
C SER A 101 -4.93 20.14 8.01
N LYS A 102 -5.10 20.70 9.21
CA LYS A 102 -6.31 21.34 9.74
C LYS A 102 -7.42 20.37 10.14
N THR A 103 -8.19 20.79 11.13
CA THR A 103 -9.41 20.12 11.56
C THR A 103 -10.45 20.15 10.44
N GLN A 104 -11.07 19.01 10.19
CA GLN A 104 -12.10 18.85 9.17
C GLN A 104 -13.44 18.52 9.82
N GLU A 105 -14.51 18.99 9.23
CA GLU A 105 -15.84 18.59 9.63
C GLU A 105 -16.23 17.27 8.97
N LEU A 106 -16.53 16.25 9.80
CA LEU A 106 -17.11 15.01 9.34
C LEU A 106 -18.61 15.23 9.13
N LYS A 107 -19.08 15.10 7.91
CA LYS A 107 -20.48 15.33 7.54
C LYS A 107 -21.27 14.00 7.48
N ASP A 108 -22.57 14.07 7.75
CA ASP A 108 -23.46 12.89 7.61
C ASP A 108 -23.78 12.57 6.15
N LYS A 109 -23.66 13.56 5.25
CA LYS A 109 -23.87 13.44 3.79
C LYS A 109 -22.74 14.15 3.03
N PRO A 110 -22.51 13.81 1.75
CA PRO A 110 -21.48 14.44 0.91
C PRO A 110 -21.89 15.83 0.42
N ASP A 111 -22.13 16.74 1.36
CA ASP A 111 -22.60 18.11 1.13
C ASP A 111 -22.01 19.04 2.19
N GLU A 112 -21.56 20.24 1.79
CA GLU A 112 -21.00 21.24 2.69
C GLU A 112 -22.03 21.75 3.73
N LYS A 113 -23.30 21.81 3.35
CA LYS A 113 -24.41 22.24 4.21
C LYS A 113 -24.96 21.12 5.10
N ALA A 114 -24.50 19.88 4.89
CA ALA A 114 -24.92 18.74 5.69
C ALA A 114 -24.50 18.87 7.16
N LYS A 115 -25.18 18.15 8.03
CA LYS A 115 -24.94 18.16 9.46
C LYS A 115 -23.50 17.68 9.79
N THR A 116 -22.78 18.44 10.60
CA THR A 116 -21.51 18.04 11.17
C THR A 116 -21.75 17.05 12.31
N ILE A 117 -21.17 15.85 12.24
CA ILE A 117 -21.30 14.79 13.24
C ILE A 117 -20.07 14.66 14.13
N ALA A 118 -18.92 15.14 13.68
CA ALA A 118 -17.68 15.20 14.45
C ALA A 118 -16.69 16.18 13.79
N PHE A 119 -15.68 16.57 14.56
CA PHE A 119 -14.50 17.25 14.06
C PHE A 119 -13.33 16.27 14.03
N VAL A 120 -12.60 16.21 12.93
CA VAL A 120 -11.49 15.28 12.70
C VAL A 120 -10.20 16.09 12.58
N GLU A 121 -9.29 15.85 13.51
CA GLU A 121 -8.00 16.52 13.54
C GLU A 121 -7.06 16.00 12.43
N ALA A 122 -5.91 16.66 12.25
CA ALA A 122 -4.84 16.17 11.40
C ALA A 122 -4.27 14.85 11.94
N ALA A 123 -3.64 14.08 11.06
CA ALA A 123 -2.98 12.80 11.37
C ALA A 123 -3.91 11.70 11.92
N VAL A 124 -5.22 11.82 11.72
CA VAL A 124 -6.17 10.73 12.00
C VAL A 124 -6.10 9.70 10.87
N ILE A 125 -6.03 8.44 11.26
CA ILE A 125 -6.06 7.28 10.36
C ILE A 125 -7.40 6.57 10.48
N GLY A 126 -7.97 6.16 9.36
CA GLY A 126 -9.20 5.38 9.33
C GLY A 126 -9.34 4.58 8.05
N ILE A 127 -10.50 3.97 7.89
CA ILE A 127 -10.86 3.15 6.74
C ILE A 127 -11.52 4.05 5.70
N LEU A 128 -11.08 3.93 4.46
CA LEU A 128 -11.67 4.56 3.30
C LEU A 128 -12.63 3.55 2.64
N HIS A 129 -13.90 3.91 2.50
CA HIS A 129 -14.94 3.04 1.94
C HIS A 129 -15.23 3.33 0.48
N GLU A 130 -15.49 4.58 0.16
CA GLU A 130 -15.82 5.04 -1.20
C GLU A 130 -15.57 6.52 -1.34
N CYS A 131 -15.40 6.98 -2.57
CA CYS A 131 -15.34 8.40 -2.88
C CYS A 131 -16.26 8.71 -4.04
N GLN A 132 -16.91 9.86 -3.98
CA GLN A 132 -17.75 10.41 -5.05
C GLN A 132 -17.50 11.90 -5.17
N ALA A 133 -17.20 12.36 -6.38
CA ALA A 133 -16.86 13.76 -6.65
C ALA A 133 -15.85 14.32 -5.63
N LYS A 134 -16.25 15.29 -4.82
CA LYS A 134 -15.39 16.02 -3.86
C LYS A 134 -15.34 15.37 -2.46
N TRP A 135 -16.07 14.28 -2.21
CA TRP A 135 -16.26 13.70 -0.89
C TRP A 135 -15.83 12.25 -0.83
N CYS A 136 -15.32 11.83 0.32
CA CYS A 136 -15.00 10.44 0.61
C CYS A 136 -15.69 9.97 1.88
N ARG A 137 -16.34 8.81 1.81
CA ARG A 137 -16.95 8.13 2.95
C ARG A 137 -15.88 7.39 3.73
N VAL A 138 -15.79 7.71 4.99
CA VAL A 138 -14.73 7.25 5.88
C VAL A 138 -15.29 6.68 7.16
N GLU A 139 -14.48 5.85 7.82
CA GLU A 139 -14.76 5.31 9.15
C GLU A 139 -13.49 5.37 10.00
N MET A 140 -13.60 5.88 11.22
CA MET A 140 -12.50 5.99 12.16
C MET A 140 -12.95 5.76 13.60
N LYS A 141 -12.01 5.36 14.44
CA LYS A 141 -12.21 5.26 15.87
C LYS A 141 -11.83 6.56 16.56
N SER A 142 -12.55 6.92 17.60
CA SER A 142 -12.15 8.03 18.46
C SER A 142 -10.85 7.71 19.19
N SER A 143 -9.96 8.70 19.23
CA SER A 143 -8.75 8.67 20.06
C SER A 143 -8.99 9.29 21.45
N HIS A 144 -10.10 10.00 21.66
CA HIS A 144 -10.44 10.67 22.92
C HIS A 144 -10.79 9.64 24.00
N GLU A 145 -10.22 9.80 25.20
CA GLU A 145 -10.44 8.87 26.31
C GLU A 145 -11.91 8.73 26.72
N THR A 146 -12.67 9.82 26.69
CA THR A 146 -14.10 9.84 27.02
C THR A 146 -14.98 9.06 26.04
N ASN A 147 -14.49 8.87 24.81
CA ASN A 147 -15.20 8.18 23.72
C ASN A 147 -14.37 7.03 23.11
N LYS A 148 -13.42 6.49 23.86
CA LYS A 148 -12.55 5.40 23.44
C LYS A 148 -13.38 4.24 22.90
N ASN A 149 -13.16 3.84 21.65
CA ASN A 149 -13.90 2.83 20.89
C ASN A 149 -15.19 3.29 20.18
N LYS A 150 -15.61 4.55 20.28
CA LYS A 150 -16.70 5.04 19.44
C LYS A 150 -16.25 5.09 17.97
N ASN A 151 -17.00 4.44 17.11
CA ASN A 151 -16.78 4.53 15.67
C ASN A 151 -17.57 5.70 15.10
N TYR A 152 -16.89 6.49 14.29
CA TYR A 152 -17.50 7.57 13.50
C TYR A 152 -17.48 7.19 12.04
N LYS A 153 -18.64 7.30 11.39
CA LYS A 153 -18.81 7.11 9.95
C LYS A 153 -19.39 8.39 9.37
N GLY A 154 -18.83 8.85 8.26
CA GLY A 154 -19.33 10.04 7.60
C GLY A 154 -18.51 10.39 6.37
N TRP A 155 -18.61 11.65 5.94
CA TRP A 155 -18.01 12.15 4.74
C TRP A 155 -16.99 13.23 5.06
N LEU A 156 -15.77 13.09 4.50
CA LEU A 156 -14.72 14.11 4.51
C LEU A 156 -14.47 14.64 3.11
N PRO A 157 -14.05 15.92 2.98
CA PRO A 157 -13.58 16.42 1.69
C PRO A 157 -12.40 15.58 1.19
N ARG A 158 -12.45 15.18 -0.09
CA ARG A 158 -11.39 14.37 -0.71
C ARG A 158 -10.00 15.03 -0.59
N GLN A 159 -9.94 16.34 -0.78
CA GLN A 159 -8.70 17.11 -0.68
C GLN A 159 -8.09 17.17 0.73
N ALA A 160 -8.85 16.82 1.76
CA ALA A 160 -8.41 16.83 3.14
C ALA A 160 -7.71 15.53 3.56
N ILE A 161 -7.69 14.52 2.68
CA ILE A 161 -7.15 13.19 3.00
C ILE A 161 -6.12 12.72 1.98
N TRP A 162 -5.15 11.98 2.46
CA TRP A 162 -4.21 11.16 1.70
C TRP A 162 -4.68 9.71 1.68
N GLY A 163 -4.42 8.97 0.62
CA GLY A 163 -4.82 7.57 0.46
C GLY A 163 -5.77 7.32 -0.71
N ILE A 164 -6.04 8.36 -1.51
CA ILE A 164 -6.92 8.35 -2.68
C ILE A 164 -6.38 9.28 -3.77
N TYR A 165 -6.50 8.88 -5.03
CA TYR A 165 -6.18 9.75 -6.17
C TYR A 165 -7.35 10.67 -6.51
N PRO A 166 -7.09 11.88 -7.04
CA PRO A 166 -8.16 12.84 -7.39
C PRO A 166 -9.20 12.29 -8.37
N HIS A 167 -8.80 11.39 -9.26
CA HIS A 167 -9.65 10.79 -10.31
C HIS A 167 -10.26 9.44 -9.92
N GLU A 168 -9.89 8.88 -8.77
CA GLU A 168 -10.31 7.53 -8.33
C GLU A 168 -11.68 7.59 -7.67
N ASN A 169 -12.70 7.00 -8.30
CA ASN A 169 -14.06 6.96 -7.77
C ASN A 169 -14.45 5.58 -7.21
N LYS A 170 -13.69 4.53 -7.54
CA LYS A 170 -13.86 3.17 -7.02
C LYS A 170 -12.58 2.75 -6.31
N LEU A 171 -12.71 2.05 -5.19
CA LEU A 171 -11.60 1.56 -4.36
C LEU A 171 -11.41 0.06 -4.55
#